data_023b38605c5c0b6d944cfece016550fd
#
_entry.id   023b38605c5c0b6d944cfece016550fd
#
_cell.length_a   1.000
_cell.length_b   1.000
_cell.length_c   1.000
_cell.angle_alpha   90.00
_cell.angle_beta   90.00
_cell.angle_gamma   90.00
#
_symmetry.space_group_name_H-M   'P 1'
#
loop_
_entity.id
_entity.type
_entity.pdbx_description
1 polymer ?
#
loop_
_entity_poly.entity_id
_entity_poly.type
_entity_poly.pdbx_seq_one_letter_code
_entity_poly.pdbx_strand_id
1 'polypeptide(L)'
;MPHEAEHRDTTALETGVALRARLSDAILDGAAESIIACDHDGIIRFWNPGAERLFGHSSVEAVGRSLDLIIPGRLRQRHWDGYRRVMLTGETRYGTGDVLSVPAARKDGATISVEFTIYPLRIGARLAGMAAVLRDVTQLQ
;
A
#
# COMPACT_ATOMS: atom_id res chain seq x y z
N MET A 1 20.79 8.98 41.20
CA MET A 1 21.52 9.63 40.14
C MET A 1 20.59 10.17 39.08
N PRO A 2 20.28 11.43 39.13
CA PRO A 2 19.29 12.01 38.23
C PRO A 2 19.67 11.89 36.74
N HIS A 3 20.95 11.88 36.47
CA HIS A 3 21.49 11.82 35.11
C HIS A 3 21.20 10.48 34.40
N GLU A 4 21.25 9.38 35.12
CA GLU A 4 20.95 8.05 34.58
C GLU A 4 19.44 7.88 34.31
N ALA A 5 18.58 8.46 35.15
CA ALA A 5 17.13 8.40 34.97
C ALA A 5 16.69 9.18 33.73
N GLU A 6 17.24 10.38 33.51
CA GLU A 6 16.94 11.17 32.29
C GLU A 6 17.42 10.45 31.03
N HIS A 7 18.60 9.85 31.09
CA HIS A 7 19.13 9.08 29.95
C HIS A 7 18.27 7.88 29.63
N ARG A 8 17.75 7.17 30.65
CA ARG A 8 16.84 6.03 30.46
C ARG A 8 15.54 6.43 29.80
N ASP A 9 14.94 7.55 30.18
CA ASP A 9 13.68 8.00 29.60
C ASP A 9 13.86 8.38 28.12
N THR A 10 14.93 9.10 27.79
CA THR A 10 15.27 9.45 26.41
C THR A 10 15.54 8.19 25.59
N THR A 11 16.30 7.26 26.15
CA THR A 11 16.61 5.98 25.47
C THR A 11 15.36 5.15 25.23
N ALA A 12 14.42 5.11 26.18
CA ALA A 12 13.17 4.37 26.04
C ALA A 12 12.31 4.96 24.91
N LEU A 13 12.22 6.29 24.79
CA LEU A 13 11.51 6.97 23.69
C LEU A 13 12.16 6.66 22.33
N GLU A 14 13.48 6.83 22.25
CA GLU A 14 14.24 6.52 21.04
C GLU A 14 14.10 5.06 20.66
N THR A 15 14.15 4.14 21.63
CA THR A 15 13.97 2.70 21.40
C THR A 15 12.56 2.42 20.91
N GLY A 16 11.53 3.10 21.44
CA GLY A 16 10.15 2.93 20.99
C GLY A 16 9.96 3.38 19.55
N VAL A 17 10.52 4.55 19.17
CA VAL A 17 10.48 5.05 17.80
C VAL A 17 11.27 4.13 16.86
N ALA A 18 12.47 3.73 17.25
CA ALA A 18 13.31 2.83 16.47
C ALA A 18 12.64 1.46 16.31
N LEU A 19 12.02 0.93 17.36
CA LEU A 19 11.29 -0.33 17.28
C LEU A 19 10.13 -0.26 16.31
N ARG A 20 9.36 0.84 16.36
CA ARG A 20 8.25 1.05 15.42
C ARG A 20 8.73 1.07 13.97
N ALA A 21 9.82 1.77 13.69
CA ALA A 21 10.40 1.82 12.35
C ALA A 21 10.88 0.44 11.89
N ARG A 22 11.56 -0.29 12.75
CA ARG A 22 12.02 -1.65 12.45
C ARG A 22 10.87 -2.62 12.26
N LEU A 23 9.83 -2.51 13.08
CA LEU A 23 8.62 -3.32 12.95
C LEU A 23 7.92 -3.04 11.62
N SER A 24 7.79 -1.76 11.26
CA SER A 24 7.21 -1.36 9.97
C SER A 24 8.01 -1.93 8.81
N ASP A 25 9.34 -1.79 8.84
CA ASP A 25 10.21 -2.34 7.80
C ASP A 25 10.09 -3.87 7.71
N ALA A 26 10.07 -4.55 8.86
CA ALA A 26 9.95 -6.00 8.89
C ALA A 26 8.62 -6.48 8.30
N ILE A 27 7.52 -5.78 8.61
CA ILE A 27 6.20 -6.11 8.07
C ILE A 27 6.15 -5.84 6.58
N LEU A 28 6.61 -4.66 6.15
CA LEU A 28 6.55 -4.26 4.74
C LEU A 28 7.41 -5.17 3.86
N ASP A 29 8.61 -5.51 4.33
CA ASP A 29 9.55 -6.33 3.56
C ASP A 29 9.30 -7.82 3.68
N GLY A 30 8.79 -8.26 4.84
CA GLY A 30 8.61 -9.68 5.14
C GLY A 30 7.20 -10.21 4.95
N ALA A 31 6.21 -9.34 4.70
CA ALA A 31 4.83 -9.78 4.55
C ALA A 31 4.67 -10.69 3.33
N ALA A 32 3.95 -11.79 3.51
CA ALA A 32 3.59 -12.68 2.41
C ALA A 32 2.61 -11.99 1.45
N GLU A 33 1.81 -11.08 1.95
CA GLU A 33 0.84 -10.33 1.16
C GLU A 33 1.50 -9.18 0.41
N SER A 34 0.89 -8.77 -0.69
CA SER A 34 1.31 -7.62 -1.47
C SER A 34 0.95 -6.34 -0.76
N ILE A 35 1.91 -5.45 -0.56
CA ILE A 35 1.70 -4.13 0.00
C ILE A 35 2.19 -3.10 -1.02
N ILE A 36 1.29 -2.23 -1.44
CA ILE A 36 1.53 -1.22 -2.47
C ILE A 36 1.08 0.13 -1.93
N ALA A 37 1.79 1.18 -2.26
CA ALA A 37 1.35 2.54 -1.99
C ALA A 37 1.50 3.41 -3.24
N CYS A 38 0.50 4.26 -3.46
CA CYS A 38 0.49 5.23 -4.55
C CYS A 38 0.37 6.64 -3.98
N ASP A 39 0.91 7.61 -4.69
CA ASP A 39 0.76 9.01 -4.35
C ASP A 39 -0.59 9.57 -4.83
N HIS A 40 -0.77 10.88 -4.66
CA HIS A 40 -1.97 11.61 -5.06
C HIS A 40 -2.32 11.43 -6.54
N ASP A 41 -1.32 11.27 -7.38
CA ASP A 41 -1.51 11.12 -8.84
C ASP A 41 -1.63 9.65 -9.28
N GLY A 42 -1.62 8.72 -8.34
CA GLY A 42 -1.73 7.30 -8.65
C GLY A 42 -0.43 6.68 -9.14
N ILE A 43 0.69 7.34 -8.88
CA ILE A 43 2.01 6.80 -9.20
C ILE A 43 2.48 5.92 -8.06
N ILE A 44 2.95 4.72 -8.37
CA ILE A 44 3.44 3.76 -7.39
C ILE A 44 4.69 4.32 -6.71
N ARG A 45 4.66 4.38 -5.38
CA ARG A 45 5.79 4.86 -4.57
C ARG A 45 6.34 3.79 -3.66
N PHE A 46 5.60 2.72 -3.43
CA PHE A 46 6.05 1.58 -2.64
C PHE A 46 5.51 0.28 -3.23
N TRP A 47 6.36 -0.75 -3.22
CA TRP A 47 6.07 -2.05 -3.82
C TRP A 47 6.90 -3.09 -3.10
N ASN A 48 6.30 -3.90 -2.23
CA ASN A 48 7.04 -4.83 -1.40
C ASN A 48 7.37 -6.15 -2.13
N PRO A 49 8.18 -7.03 -1.54
CA PRO A 49 8.45 -8.33 -2.15
C PRO A 49 7.19 -9.17 -2.41
N GLY A 50 6.16 -9.05 -1.57
CA GLY A 50 4.87 -9.70 -1.81
C GLY A 50 4.22 -9.22 -3.11
N ALA A 51 4.32 -7.92 -3.40
CA ALA A 51 3.82 -7.37 -4.66
C ALA A 51 4.62 -7.88 -5.86
N GLU A 52 5.94 -8.02 -5.70
CA GLU A 52 6.78 -8.60 -6.75
C GLU A 52 6.34 -10.03 -7.10
N ARG A 53 6.08 -10.83 -6.10
CA ARG A 53 5.61 -12.21 -6.29
C ARG A 53 4.21 -12.26 -6.89
N LEU A 54 3.31 -11.42 -6.41
CA LEU A 54 1.91 -11.43 -6.84
C LEU A 54 1.75 -10.97 -8.28
N PHE A 55 2.39 -9.89 -8.66
CA PHE A 55 2.19 -9.27 -9.97
C PHE A 55 3.30 -9.55 -10.99
N GLY A 56 4.45 -10.00 -10.53
CA GLY A 56 5.56 -10.35 -11.43
C GLY A 56 6.45 -9.20 -11.83
N HIS A 57 6.16 -7.97 -11.42
CA HIS A 57 7.04 -6.82 -11.62
C HIS A 57 7.95 -6.64 -10.42
N SER A 58 9.21 -6.30 -10.66
CA SER A 58 10.12 -5.95 -9.58
C SER A 58 9.79 -4.56 -9.02
N SER A 59 10.27 -4.28 -7.81
CA SER A 59 10.13 -2.95 -7.22
C SER A 59 10.77 -1.88 -8.10
N VAL A 60 11.93 -2.17 -8.68
CA VAL A 60 12.64 -1.25 -9.57
C VAL A 60 11.80 -0.94 -10.82
N GLU A 61 11.09 -1.93 -11.36
CA GLU A 61 10.20 -1.73 -12.50
C GLU A 61 8.95 -0.94 -12.14
N ALA A 62 8.36 -1.24 -10.99
CA ALA A 62 7.03 -0.74 -10.62
C ALA A 62 7.05 0.67 -10.03
N VAL A 63 7.99 0.97 -9.14
CA VAL A 63 8.05 2.27 -8.46
C VAL A 63 8.32 3.38 -9.48
N GLY A 64 7.51 4.43 -9.44
CA GLY A 64 7.57 5.54 -10.38
C GLY A 64 6.63 5.38 -11.58
N ARG A 65 5.96 4.24 -11.72
CA ARG A 65 4.98 3.99 -12.79
C ARG A 65 3.56 4.15 -12.28
N SER A 66 2.64 4.39 -13.22
CA SER A 66 1.22 4.43 -12.91
C SER A 66 0.73 3.07 -12.41
N LEU A 67 -0.24 3.09 -11.49
CA LEU A 67 -0.92 1.89 -11.03
C LEU A 67 -1.65 1.15 -12.17
N ASP A 68 -1.81 1.76 -13.34
CA ASP A 68 -2.28 1.09 -14.55
C ASP A 68 -1.55 -0.22 -14.82
N LEU A 69 -0.32 -0.34 -14.30
CA LEU A 69 0.49 -1.53 -14.42
C LEU A 69 -0.26 -2.82 -14.07
N ILE A 70 -1.14 -2.75 -13.07
CA ILE A 70 -1.89 -3.92 -12.57
C ILE A 70 -3.40 -3.83 -12.83
N ILE A 71 -3.87 -2.76 -13.48
CA ILE A 71 -5.30 -2.57 -13.74
C ILE A 71 -5.61 -3.01 -15.16
N PRO A 72 -6.50 -4.00 -15.35
CA PRO A 72 -6.95 -4.38 -16.69
C PRO A 72 -7.45 -3.18 -17.47
N GLY A 73 -7.12 -3.10 -18.76
CA GLY A 73 -7.38 -1.92 -19.58
C GLY A 73 -8.82 -1.44 -19.54
N ARG A 74 -9.78 -2.36 -19.58
CA ARG A 74 -11.22 -2.06 -19.53
C ARG A 74 -11.69 -1.42 -18.23
N LEU A 75 -10.89 -1.50 -17.17
CA LEU A 75 -11.24 -0.99 -15.84
C LEU A 75 -10.51 0.30 -15.50
N ARG A 76 -9.58 0.74 -16.32
CA ARG A 76 -8.70 1.88 -16.00
C ARG A 76 -9.45 3.18 -15.83
N GLN A 77 -10.34 3.50 -16.74
CA GLN A 77 -11.10 4.75 -16.64
C GLN A 77 -11.93 4.82 -15.36
N ARG A 78 -12.66 3.74 -15.08
CA ARG A 78 -13.49 3.65 -13.86
C ARG A 78 -12.64 3.77 -12.59
N HIS A 79 -11.48 3.12 -12.58
CA HIS A 79 -10.56 3.19 -11.45
C HIS A 79 -10.08 4.62 -11.22
N TRP A 80 -9.64 5.32 -12.27
CA TRP A 80 -9.11 6.67 -12.13
C TRP A 80 -10.19 7.70 -11.80
N ASP A 81 -11.40 7.51 -12.28
CA ASP A 81 -12.52 8.38 -11.91
C ASP A 81 -12.77 8.28 -10.40
N GLY A 82 -12.78 7.08 -9.85
CA GLY A 82 -12.91 6.85 -8.41
C GLY A 82 -11.73 7.39 -7.61
N TYR A 83 -10.52 7.14 -8.09
CA TYR A 83 -9.30 7.59 -7.42
C TYR A 83 -9.24 9.12 -7.33
N ARG A 84 -9.49 9.81 -8.44
CA ARG A 84 -9.51 11.28 -8.46
C ARG A 84 -10.56 11.85 -7.53
N ARG A 85 -11.74 11.23 -7.48
CA ARG A 85 -12.80 11.67 -6.57
C ARG A 85 -12.34 11.56 -5.11
N VAL A 86 -11.74 10.46 -4.74
CA VAL A 86 -11.23 10.25 -3.37
C VAL A 86 -10.14 11.28 -3.06
N MET A 87 -9.22 11.52 -3.98
CA MET A 87 -8.16 12.51 -3.77
C MET A 87 -8.70 13.93 -3.61
N LEU A 88 -9.75 14.28 -4.33
CA LEU A 88 -10.37 15.62 -4.25
C LEU A 88 -11.20 15.80 -2.98
N THR A 89 -11.97 14.80 -2.60
CA THR A 89 -12.92 14.92 -1.48
C THR A 89 -12.31 14.49 -0.15
N GLY A 90 -11.24 13.71 -0.17
CA GLY A 90 -10.67 13.11 1.03
C GLY A 90 -11.51 12.00 1.64
N GLU A 91 -12.59 11.61 0.98
CA GLU A 91 -13.51 10.59 1.45
C GLU A 91 -13.48 9.37 0.55
N THR A 92 -13.33 8.20 1.16
CA THR A 92 -13.41 6.93 0.44
C THR A 92 -14.86 6.44 0.45
N ARG A 93 -15.27 5.81 -0.65
CA ARG A 93 -16.58 5.15 -0.74
C ARG A 93 -16.70 4.00 0.25
N TYR A 94 -15.57 3.42 0.62
CA TYR A 94 -15.49 2.25 1.49
C TYR A 94 -14.84 2.65 2.81
N GLY A 95 -15.30 2.07 3.91
CA GLY A 95 -14.70 2.25 5.23
C GLY A 95 -13.34 1.57 5.32
N THR A 96 -12.52 2.02 6.27
CA THR A 96 -11.25 1.38 6.59
C THR A 96 -11.51 -0.07 7.02
N GLY A 97 -10.84 -1.01 6.39
CA GLY A 97 -11.00 -2.42 6.68
C GLY A 97 -12.01 -3.15 5.81
N ASP A 98 -12.79 -2.43 4.99
CA ASP A 98 -13.66 -3.08 4.01
C ASP A 98 -12.81 -3.84 3.00
N VAL A 99 -13.20 -5.08 2.70
CA VAL A 99 -12.52 -5.93 1.75
C VAL A 99 -13.18 -5.79 0.39
N LEU A 100 -12.36 -5.46 -0.62
CA LEU A 100 -12.79 -5.32 -2.00
C LEU A 100 -12.21 -6.45 -2.83
N SER A 101 -12.94 -6.90 -3.83
CA SER A 101 -12.49 -7.96 -4.73
C SER A 101 -12.59 -7.48 -6.18
N VAL A 102 -11.48 -7.54 -6.90
CA VAL A 102 -11.38 -7.05 -8.28
C VAL A 102 -10.42 -7.90 -9.10
N PRO A 103 -10.53 -7.90 -10.43
CA PRO A 103 -9.50 -8.47 -11.28
C PRO A 103 -8.26 -7.57 -11.34
N ALA A 104 -7.09 -8.18 -11.44
CA ALA A 104 -5.83 -7.48 -11.60
C ALA A 104 -4.98 -8.16 -12.68
N ALA A 105 -4.13 -7.39 -13.34
CA ALA A 105 -3.26 -7.89 -14.39
C ALA A 105 -1.86 -8.19 -13.86
N ARG A 106 -1.29 -9.33 -14.27
CA ARG A 106 0.09 -9.71 -13.99
C ARG A 106 0.99 -9.35 -15.18
N LYS A 107 2.28 -9.27 -14.91
CA LYS A 107 3.29 -9.04 -15.97
C LYS A 107 3.26 -10.10 -17.08
N ASP A 108 2.95 -11.35 -16.73
CA ASP A 108 2.88 -12.45 -17.69
C ASP A 108 1.61 -12.42 -18.55
N GLY A 109 0.75 -11.45 -18.38
CA GLY A 109 -0.51 -11.31 -19.12
C GLY A 109 -1.69 -12.01 -18.48
N ALA A 110 -1.49 -12.78 -17.42
CA ALA A 110 -2.60 -13.43 -16.73
C ALA A 110 -3.44 -12.40 -15.97
N THR A 111 -4.74 -12.67 -15.89
CA THR A 111 -5.66 -11.92 -15.02
C THR A 111 -5.93 -12.76 -13.79
N ILE A 112 -5.79 -12.17 -12.62
CA ILE A 112 -6.04 -12.81 -11.34
C ILE A 112 -7.14 -12.07 -10.60
N SER A 113 -7.75 -12.73 -9.62
CA SER A 113 -8.68 -12.08 -8.69
C SER A 113 -7.93 -11.75 -7.42
N VAL A 114 -8.01 -10.50 -7.00
CA VAL A 114 -7.38 -10.06 -5.75
C VAL A 114 -8.41 -9.51 -4.80
N GLU A 115 -8.25 -9.82 -3.53
CA GLU A 115 -8.91 -9.10 -2.44
C GLU A 115 -7.94 -8.07 -1.90
N PHE A 116 -8.46 -6.91 -1.54
CA PHE A 116 -7.62 -5.88 -0.95
C PHE A 116 -8.36 -5.02 0.05
N THR A 117 -7.60 -4.46 0.96
CA THR A 117 -8.03 -3.39 1.88
C THR A 117 -7.22 -2.15 1.56
N ILE A 118 -7.85 -0.98 1.68
CA ILE A 118 -7.21 0.28 1.40
C ILE A 118 -7.05 1.10 2.67
N TYR A 119 -5.96 1.85 2.72
CA TYR A 119 -5.61 2.71 3.85
C TYR A 119 -5.22 4.09 3.32
N PRO A 120 -5.99 5.15 3.64
CA PRO A 120 -5.64 6.49 3.21
C PRO A 120 -4.31 6.93 3.84
N LEU A 121 -3.47 7.54 3.05
CA LEU A 121 -2.21 8.13 3.50
C LEU A 121 -2.40 9.64 3.59
N ARG A 122 -2.32 10.17 4.81
CA ARG A 122 -2.58 11.59 5.06
C ARG A 122 -1.32 12.32 5.49
N ILE A 123 -1.19 13.56 5.02
CA ILE A 123 -0.22 14.53 5.52
C ILE A 123 -1.05 15.65 6.12
N GLY A 124 -1.11 15.72 7.46
CA GLY A 124 -2.07 16.57 8.15
C GLY A 124 -3.50 16.14 7.82
N ALA A 125 -4.35 17.07 7.42
CA ALA A 125 -5.72 16.79 7.00
C ALA A 125 -5.84 16.39 5.52
N ARG A 126 -4.76 16.56 4.75
CA ARG A 126 -4.76 16.33 3.30
C ARG A 126 -4.50 14.86 3.00
N LEU A 127 -5.26 14.31 2.06
CA LEU A 127 -5.04 12.98 1.52
C LEU A 127 -3.90 13.03 0.50
N ALA A 128 -2.79 12.33 0.79
CA ALA A 128 -1.59 12.37 -0.03
C ALA A 128 -1.46 11.16 -0.95
N GLY A 129 -2.24 10.11 -0.68
CA GLY A 129 -2.19 8.88 -1.46
C GLY A 129 -2.98 7.78 -0.79
N MET A 130 -2.79 6.56 -1.29
CA MET A 130 -3.46 5.37 -0.79
C MET A 130 -2.47 4.22 -0.69
N ALA A 131 -2.58 3.45 0.38
CA ALA A 131 -1.92 2.16 0.48
C ALA A 131 -2.95 1.06 0.33
N ALA A 132 -2.53 -0.09 -0.17
CA ALA A 132 -3.37 -1.27 -0.29
C ALA A 132 -2.60 -2.51 0.15
N VAL A 133 -3.29 -3.39 0.84
CA VAL A 133 -2.81 -4.75 1.15
C VAL A 133 -3.65 -5.70 0.31
N LEU A 134 -3.00 -6.46 -0.56
CA LEU A 134 -3.67 -7.28 -1.56
C LEU A 134 -3.26 -8.74 -1.43
N ARG A 135 -4.19 -9.65 -1.72
CA ARG A 135 -3.90 -11.08 -1.79
C ARG A 135 -4.60 -11.71 -2.99
N ASP A 136 -3.98 -12.75 -3.54
CA ASP A 136 -4.55 -13.52 -4.63
C ASP A 136 -5.61 -14.48 -4.08
N VAL A 137 -6.83 -14.36 -4.59
CA VAL A 137 -7.94 -15.25 -4.23
C VAL A 137 -8.50 -15.96 -5.44
N THR A 138 -7.72 -16.06 -6.51
CA THR A 138 -8.16 -16.70 -7.76
C THR A 138 -8.64 -18.13 -7.54
N GLN A 139 -7.98 -18.87 -6.67
CA GLN A 139 -8.33 -20.26 -6.38
C GLN A 139 -9.54 -20.43 -5.46
N LEU A 140 -10.03 -19.36 -4.87
CA LEU A 140 -11.18 -19.37 -3.96
C LEU A 140 -12.51 -19.13 -4.70
N GLN A 141 -12.44 -18.90 -6.00
CA GLN A 141 -13.61 -18.60 -6.85
C GLN A 141 -14.05 -19.79 -7.69
#